data_b1e846bee0c07a347de9210cbe2b45e1
#
_entry.id   b1e846bee0c07a347de9210cbe2b45e1
#
_cell.length_a   1.000
_cell.length_b   1.000
_cell.length_c   1.000
_cell.angle_alpha   90.00
_cell.angle_beta   90.00
_cell.angle_gamma   90.00
#
_symmetry.space_group_name_H-M   'P 1'
#
loop_
_entity.id
_entity.type
_entity.pdbx_description
1 polymer ?
#
loop_
_entity_poly.entity_id
_entity_poly.type
_entity_poly.pdbx_seq_one_letter_code
_entity_poly.pdbx_strand_id
1 'polypeptide(L)'
;MNRKCLPVVLMVVLFSAAFFSCKKSKTSPNADKTLQYFPLQVGKYVTYNVDSTLWIDTSCLEFHHTYQLRYQVADTFTDEQQNINYKVFSFVNSAKTGGQWVPNDVFYVANTPNGLVVNKDRVSFIKLTFPVLEGSTFQGNKLIDTRDTDYAYLRNWNYTYQNVGNSFTSGLESFDNTVTVFERDETKGDMVAQPDSFATRTYFKEVYAYNIGLVYSQQTHWTYDPNFATCKKGYSVIMQAVDHN
;
A
#
# COMPACT_ATOMS: atom_id res chain seq x y z
N MET A 1 6.71 48.99 -63.01
CA MET A 1 6.40 47.61 -62.61
C MET A 1 6.85 47.38 -61.21
N ASN A 2 5.93 46.96 -60.33
CA ASN A 2 5.94 47.15 -58.89
C ASN A 2 6.92 46.23 -58.11
N ARG A 3 7.89 46.87 -57.45
CA ARG A 3 8.84 46.24 -56.51
C ARG A 3 8.37 46.21 -55.04
N LYS A 4 7.04 46.26 -54.75
CA LYS A 4 6.55 46.42 -53.38
C LYS A 4 5.89 45.18 -52.76
N CYS A 5 5.85 44.02 -53.42
CA CYS A 5 5.19 42.83 -52.87
C CYS A 5 6.13 41.79 -52.22
N LEU A 6 7.46 41.96 -52.30
CA LEU A 6 8.41 40.93 -51.82
C LEU A 6 8.58 40.89 -50.26
N PRO A 7 8.51 42.01 -49.52
CA PRO A 7 8.72 41.91 -48.08
C PRO A 7 7.51 41.37 -47.30
N VAL A 8 6.30 41.45 -47.84
CA VAL A 8 5.08 40.97 -47.14
C VAL A 8 4.95 39.43 -47.18
N VAL A 9 5.36 38.79 -48.28
CA VAL A 9 5.33 37.33 -48.39
C VAL A 9 6.40 36.67 -47.48
N LEU A 10 7.58 37.33 -47.32
CA LEU A 10 8.63 36.79 -46.44
C LEU A 10 8.28 36.88 -44.97
N MET A 11 7.47 37.90 -44.55
CA MET A 11 7.04 38.08 -43.19
C MET A 11 5.93 37.09 -42.75
N VAL A 12 5.08 36.64 -43.70
CA VAL A 12 4.02 35.64 -43.45
C VAL A 12 4.59 34.24 -43.29
N VAL A 13 5.64 33.88 -43.99
CA VAL A 13 6.32 32.59 -43.90
C VAL A 13 7.09 32.45 -42.60
N LEU A 14 7.64 33.52 -42.03
CA LEU A 14 8.32 33.50 -40.72
C LEU A 14 7.38 33.40 -39.52
N PHE A 15 6.10 33.78 -39.69
CA PHE A 15 5.12 33.74 -38.58
C PHE A 15 4.44 32.36 -38.45
N SER A 16 4.48 31.50 -39.50
CA SER A 16 3.88 30.17 -39.48
C SER A 16 4.77 29.07 -38.84
N ALA A 17 6.07 29.37 -38.59
CA ALA A 17 7.01 28.42 -37.99
C ALA A 17 7.00 28.36 -36.46
N ALA A 18 6.23 29.27 -35.78
CA ALA A 18 6.27 29.42 -34.32
C ALA A 18 5.26 28.57 -33.54
N PHE A 19 4.41 27.77 -34.21
CA PHE A 19 3.33 27.02 -33.51
C PHE A 19 3.57 25.51 -33.33
N PHE A 20 4.73 24.98 -33.72
CA PHE A 20 5.11 23.59 -33.43
C PHE A 20 6.04 23.49 -32.22
N SER A 21 5.76 24.20 -31.14
CA SER A 21 6.34 23.86 -29.84
C SER A 21 5.52 22.74 -29.23
N CYS A 22 5.80 21.50 -29.62
CA CYS A 22 5.39 20.32 -28.91
C CYS A 22 5.98 20.42 -27.49
N LYS A 23 5.16 20.81 -26.51
CA LYS A 23 5.50 20.61 -25.09
C LYS A 23 5.65 19.11 -24.89
N LYS A 24 6.87 18.61 -25.01
CA LYS A 24 7.25 17.32 -24.47
C LYS A 24 6.96 17.39 -22.98
N SER A 25 5.88 16.79 -22.52
CA SER A 25 5.64 16.59 -21.10
C SER A 25 6.89 15.91 -20.56
N LYS A 26 7.65 16.60 -19.74
CA LYS A 26 8.76 16.01 -18.99
C LYS A 26 8.11 15.08 -17.98
N THR A 27 7.88 13.83 -18.32
CA THR A 27 7.65 12.77 -17.34
C THR A 27 8.82 12.84 -16.38
N SER A 28 8.57 13.11 -15.11
CA SER A 28 9.64 13.17 -14.11
C SER A 28 10.36 11.83 -14.14
N PRO A 29 11.68 11.75 -14.32
CA PRO A 29 12.41 10.49 -14.38
C PRO A 29 12.28 9.63 -13.12
N ASN A 30 11.83 10.22 -12.02
CA ASN A 30 11.65 9.55 -10.74
C ASN A 30 10.26 8.93 -10.54
N ALA A 31 9.20 9.41 -11.21
CA ALA A 31 7.87 8.83 -11.08
C ALA A 31 7.82 7.38 -11.60
N ASP A 32 8.56 7.09 -12.66
CA ASP A 32 8.59 5.76 -13.28
C ASP A 32 9.28 4.71 -12.40
N LYS A 33 10.33 5.09 -11.67
CA LYS A 33 11.05 4.18 -10.75
C LYS A 33 10.24 3.84 -9.50
N THR A 34 9.35 4.72 -9.09
CA THR A 34 8.60 4.55 -7.85
C THR A 34 7.41 3.63 -8.01
N LEU A 35 6.81 3.60 -9.21
CA LEU A 35 5.77 2.61 -9.57
C LEU A 35 6.29 1.17 -9.52
N GLN A 36 7.59 0.97 -9.62
CA GLN A 36 8.21 -0.35 -9.57
C GLN A 36 8.21 -0.98 -8.17
N TYR A 37 7.98 -0.20 -7.10
CA TYR A 37 7.75 -0.77 -5.76
C TYR A 37 6.36 -1.40 -5.61
N PHE A 38 5.48 -1.21 -6.59
CA PHE A 38 4.19 -1.90 -6.66
C PHE A 38 3.85 -2.17 -8.14
N PRO A 39 4.46 -3.19 -8.76
CA PRO A 39 4.31 -3.47 -10.19
C PRO A 39 2.90 -3.96 -10.49
N LEU A 40 2.07 -3.07 -11.01
CA LEU A 40 0.69 -3.33 -11.41
C LEU A 40 0.66 -3.82 -12.85
N GLN A 41 0.83 -5.12 -13.04
CA GLN A 41 0.73 -5.79 -14.32
C GLN A 41 -0.16 -7.02 -14.20
N VAL A 42 -1.12 -7.18 -15.13
CA VAL A 42 -2.00 -8.36 -15.18
C VAL A 42 -1.17 -9.64 -15.27
N GLY A 43 -1.50 -10.60 -14.42
CA GLY A 43 -0.77 -11.86 -14.25
C GLY A 43 0.28 -11.85 -13.14
N LYS A 44 0.74 -10.69 -12.69
CA LYS A 44 1.66 -10.58 -11.54
C LYS A 44 0.99 -11.09 -10.28
N TYR A 45 1.75 -11.85 -9.47
CA TYR A 45 1.31 -12.32 -8.17
C TYR A 45 2.43 -12.30 -7.12
N VAL A 46 2.03 -12.25 -5.86
CA VAL A 46 2.89 -12.53 -4.70
C VAL A 46 2.15 -13.46 -3.75
N THR A 47 2.84 -14.50 -3.29
CA THR A 47 2.36 -15.47 -2.31
C THR A 47 3.03 -15.23 -0.97
N TYR A 48 2.27 -15.23 0.10
CA TYR A 48 2.74 -14.98 1.46
C TYR A 48 2.49 -16.19 2.35
N ASN A 49 3.42 -16.47 3.25
CA ASN A 49 3.10 -17.16 4.50
C ASN A 49 2.51 -16.13 5.45
N VAL A 50 1.36 -16.46 6.03
CA VAL A 50 0.63 -15.60 6.95
C VAL A 50 0.59 -16.27 8.31
N ASP A 51 0.92 -15.48 9.33
CA ASP A 51 0.74 -15.79 10.74
C ASP A 51 -0.26 -14.78 11.31
N SER A 52 -1.39 -15.24 11.80
CA SER A 52 -2.44 -14.39 12.33
C SER A 52 -2.92 -14.83 13.71
N THR A 53 -3.11 -13.87 14.58
CA THR A 53 -3.70 -14.06 15.91
C THR A 53 -4.89 -13.15 16.05
N LEU A 54 -6.01 -13.69 16.55
CA LEU A 54 -7.21 -12.95 16.90
C LEU A 54 -7.46 -13.10 18.40
N TRP A 55 -7.65 -11.98 19.10
CA TRP A 55 -8.02 -11.95 20.51
C TRP A 55 -9.46 -11.50 20.68
N ILE A 56 -10.22 -12.27 21.46
CA ILE A 56 -11.63 -12.01 21.76
C ILE A 56 -11.78 -11.73 23.26
N ASP A 57 -12.11 -10.49 23.62
CA ASP A 57 -12.22 -10.02 24.99
C ASP A 57 -13.33 -10.71 25.80
N THR A 58 -14.49 -10.93 25.18
CA THR A 58 -15.68 -11.49 25.85
C THR A 58 -15.52 -12.95 26.32
N SER A 59 -14.66 -13.71 25.68
CA SER A 59 -14.42 -15.13 25.97
C SER A 59 -12.98 -15.41 26.41
N CYS A 60 -12.11 -14.40 26.40
CA CYS A 60 -10.66 -14.56 26.61
C CYS A 60 -10.00 -15.59 25.70
N LEU A 61 -10.55 -15.79 24.51
CA LEU A 61 -10.00 -16.73 23.54
C LEU A 61 -8.95 -16.07 22.65
N GLU A 62 -7.93 -16.85 22.36
CA GLU A 62 -6.89 -16.53 21.38
C GLU A 62 -6.93 -17.57 20.27
N PHE A 63 -7.12 -17.12 19.03
CA PHE A 63 -7.09 -17.96 17.84
C PHE A 63 -5.83 -17.68 17.05
N HIS A 64 -4.98 -18.66 16.89
CA HIS A 64 -3.77 -18.59 16.09
C HIS A 64 -3.92 -19.41 14.81
N HIS A 65 -3.73 -18.78 13.65
CA HIS A 65 -3.85 -19.40 12.36
C HIS A 65 -2.62 -19.11 11.49
N THR A 66 -2.12 -20.15 10.84
CA THR A 66 -1.08 -20.01 9.83
C THR A 66 -1.56 -20.61 8.51
N TYR A 67 -1.42 -19.84 7.43
CA TYR A 67 -1.90 -20.21 6.10
C TYR A 67 -1.07 -19.52 5.02
N GLN A 68 -1.31 -19.84 3.76
CA GLN A 68 -0.79 -19.07 2.63
C GLN A 68 -1.87 -18.19 2.03
N LEU A 69 -1.46 -16.99 1.62
CA LEU A 69 -2.28 -16.00 0.94
C LEU A 69 -1.59 -15.62 -0.37
N ARG A 70 -2.33 -15.59 -1.48
CA ARG A 70 -1.82 -15.10 -2.76
C ARG A 70 -2.63 -13.91 -3.22
N TYR A 71 -1.95 -12.81 -3.55
CA TYR A 71 -2.53 -11.69 -4.29
C TYR A 71 -2.11 -11.78 -5.75
N GLN A 72 -3.07 -11.69 -6.66
CA GLN A 72 -2.83 -11.76 -8.10
C GLN A 72 -3.57 -10.62 -8.82
N VAL A 73 -2.84 -9.84 -9.60
CA VAL A 73 -3.44 -8.84 -10.49
C VAL A 73 -4.15 -9.57 -11.63
N ALA A 74 -5.48 -9.48 -11.65
CA ALA A 74 -6.31 -10.27 -12.57
C ALA A 74 -6.73 -9.48 -13.82
N ASP A 75 -7.04 -8.19 -13.66
CA ASP A 75 -7.62 -7.37 -14.72
C ASP A 75 -7.42 -5.88 -14.45
N THR A 76 -7.75 -5.03 -15.44
CA THR A 76 -7.74 -3.57 -15.30
C THR A 76 -9.04 -2.99 -15.81
N PHE A 77 -9.43 -1.84 -15.26
CA PHE A 77 -10.52 -1.02 -15.77
C PHE A 77 -10.20 0.47 -15.56
N THR A 78 -10.87 1.33 -16.32
CA THR A 78 -10.73 2.79 -16.19
C THR A 78 -11.93 3.33 -15.45
N ASP A 79 -11.70 4.16 -14.43
CA ASP A 79 -12.76 4.83 -13.69
C ASP A 79 -13.27 6.09 -14.43
N GLU A 80 -14.30 6.74 -13.89
CA GLU A 80 -14.88 7.96 -14.48
C GLU A 80 -13.90 9.13 -14.54
N GLN A 81 -12.86 9.13 -13.68
CA GLN A 81 -11.80 10.12 -13.64
C GLN A 81 -10.63 9.77 -14.57
N GLN A 82 -10.77 8.74 -15.41
CA GLN A 82 -9.75 8.22 -16.33
C GLN A 82 -8.50 7.64 -15.65
N ASN A 83 -8.58 7.25 -14.36
CA ASN A 83 -7.51 6.53 -13.71
C ASN A 83 -7.59 5.04 -14.07
N ILE A 84 -6.43 4.41 -14.26
CA ILE A 84 -6.34 2.96 -14.43
C ILE A 84 -6.42 2.32 -13.05
N ASN A 85 -7.42 1.47 -12.87
CA ASN A 85 -7.61 0.65 -11.68
C ASN A 85 -7.28 -0.81 -12.00
N TYR A 86 -6.67 -1.49 -11.04
CA TYR A 86 -6.28 -2.89 -11.13
C TYR A 86 -7.12 -3.72 -10.17
N LYS A 87 -7.71 -4.78 -10.69
CA LYS A 87 -8.46 -5.76 -9.93
C LYS A 87 -7.51 -6.82 -9.43
N VAL A 88 -7.43 -7.01 -8.12
CA VAL A 88 -6.56 -7.98 -7.48
C VAL A 88 -7.41 -9.05 -6.81
N PHE A 89 -7.19 -10.30 -7.20
CA PHE A 89 -7.78 -11.44 -6.51
C PHE A 89 -6.90 -11.90 -5.36
N SER A 90 -7.55 -12.26 -4.27
CA SER A 90 -6.96 -12.90 -3.10
C SER A 90 -7.37 -14.36 -3.06
N PHE A 91 -6.41 -15.25 -2.87
CA PHE A 91 -6.63 -16.69 -2.71
C PHE A 91 -5.99 -17.17 -1.42
N VAL A 92 -6.63 -18.11 -0.74
CA VAL A 92 -6.12 -18.73 0.49
C VAL A 92 -5.84 -20.22 0.25
N ASN A 93 -4.74 -20.69 0.84
CA ASN A 93 -4.40 -22.09 0.96
C ASN A 93 -4.12 -22.43 2.44
N SER A 94 -5.03 -23.14 3.09
CA SER A 94 -4.94 -23.50 4.51
C SER A 94 -3.90 -24.57 4.81
N ALA A 95 -3.49 -25.37 3.82
CA ALA A 95 -2.59 -26.51 4.01
C ALA A 95 -1.10 -26.12 3.97
N LYS A 96 -0.73 -24.87 3.75
CA LYS A 96 0.64 -24.33 3.55
C LYS A 96 1.41 -24.98 2.39
N THR A 97 1.31 -26.27 2.19
CA THR A 97 1.97 -27.02 1.10
C THR A 97 1.00 -28.05 0.53
N GLY A 98 0.89 -28.11 -0.80
CA GLY A 98 0.11 -29.15 -1.50
C GLY A 98 -1.41 -29.00 -1.42
N GLY A 99 -1.94 -27.96 -0.76
CA GLY A 99 -3.37 -27.68 -0.67
C GLY A 99 -3.93 -26.99 -1.92
N GLN A 100 -5.26 -26.89 -1.96
CA GLN A 100 -5.94 -26.15 -3.02
C GLN A 100 -6.04 -24.67 -2.69
N TRP A 101 -5.85 -23.82 -3.70
CA TRP A 101 -6.11 -22.39 -3.62
C TRP A 101 -7.61 -22.14 -3.76
N VAL A 102 -8.18 -21.47 -2.77
CA VAL A 102 -9.59 -21.10 -2.73
C VAL A 102 -9.71 -19.58 -2.87
N PRO A 103 -10.59 -19.06 -3.73
CA PRO A 103 -10.89 -17.63 -3.77
C PRO A 103 -11.31 -17.11 -2.39
N ASN A 104 -10.74 -15.99 -1.96
CA ASN A 104 -10.99 -15.41 -0.65
C ASN A 104 -11.64 -14.04 -0.77
N ASP A 105 -11.04 -13.12 -1.53
CA ASP A 105 -11.47 -11.73 -1.59
C ASP A 105 -11.04 -11.07 -2.91
N VAL A 106 -11.62 -9.90 -3.20
CA VAL A 106 -11.26 -9.05 -4.34
C VAL A 106 -11.10 -7.63 -3.86
N PHE A 107 -9.97 -7.01 -4.18
CA PHE A 107 -9.75 -5.61 -3.90
C PHE A 107 -9.22 -4.88 -5.15
N TYR A 108 -9.19 -3.56 -5.07
CA TYR A 108 -8.79 -2.72 -6.19
C TYR A 108 -7.62 -1.83 -5.82
N VAL A 109 -6.72 -1.63 -6.78
CA VAL A 109 -5.59 -0.71 -6.64
C VAL A 109 -5.69 0.36 -7.72
N ALA A 110 -5.86 1.60 -7.31
CA ALA A 110 -5.85 2.75 -8.20
C ALA A 110 -4.42 3.32 -8.29
N ASN A 111 -3.91 3.41 -9.51
CA ASN A 111 -2.69 4.14 -9.80
C ASN A 111 -3.04 5.58 -10.15
N THR A 112 -2.76 6.49 -9.24
CA THR A 112 -3.05 7.93 -9.40
C THR A 112 -1.74 8.71 -9.65
N PRO A 113 -1.81 9.94 -10.18
CA PRO A 113 -0.61 10.78 -10.37
C PRO A 113 0.20 11.02 -9.09
N ASN A 114 -0.42 10.91 -7.92
CA ASN A 114 0.19 11.21 -6.63
C ASN A 114 0.57 9.96 -5.81
N GLY A 115 0.19 8.76 -6.25
CA GLY A 115 0.47 7.54 -5.49
C GLY A 115 -0.49 6.39 -5.77
N LEU A 116 -0.38 5.36 -4.98
CA LEU A 116 -1.20 4.15 -5.05
C LEU A 116 -2.24 4.14 -3.95
N VAL A 117 -3.48 3.90 -4.32
CA VAL A 117 -4.61 3.77 -3.40
C VAL A 117 -5.14 2.34 -3.47
N VAL A 118 -5.13 1.65 -2.35
CA VAL A 118 -5.73 0.31 -2.20
C VAL A 118 -7.13 0.48 -1.62
N ASN A 119 -8.13 -0.02 -2.36
CA ASN A 119 -9.54 -0.03 -1.96
C ASN A 119 -9.91 -1.47 -1.58
N LYS A 120 -10.04 -1.72 -0.30
CA LYS A 120 -10.36 -3.03 0.27
C LYS A 120 -11.38 -2.88 1.40
N ASP A 121 -12.35 -3.79 1.50
CA ASP A 121 -13.35 -3.81 2.58
C ASP A 121 -14.07 -2.48 2.78
N ARG A 122 -14.38 -1.75 1.68
CA ARG A 122 -14.99 -0.40 1.65
C ARG A 122 -14.10 0.70 2.22
N VAL A 123 -12.83 0.41 2.48
CA VAL A 123 -11.86 1.37 3.00
C VAL A 123 -10.79 1.64 1.97
N SER A 124 -10.36 2.89 1.86
CA SER A 124 -9.33 3.33 0.92
C SER A 124 -8.08 3.76 1.67
N PHE A 125 -6.97 3.07 1.41
CA PHE A 125 -5.66 3.36 1.98
C PHE A 125 -4.73 3.92 0.91
N ILE A 126 -4.07 5.03 1.18
CA ILE A 126 -2.94 5.49 0.37
C ILE A 126 -1.72 4.70 0.84
N LYS A 127 -1.27 3.75 0.02
CA LYS A 127 -0.16 2.85 0.39
C LYS A 127 1.21 3.39 0.02
N LEU A 128 1.30 4.09 -1.09
CA LEU A 128 2.52 4.78 -1.54
C LEU A 128 2.17 6.16 -2.10
N THR A 129 3.04 7.13 -1.89
CA THR A 129 3.02 8.45 -2.55
C THR A 129 4.32 8.68 -3.30
N PHE A 130 4.28 9.47 -4.36
CA PHE A 130 5.43 9.70 -5.21
C PHE A 130 5.96 11.13 -5.07
N PRO A 131 7.28 11.35 -5.09
CA PRO A 131 8.35 10.34 -5.14
C PRO A 131 8.59 9.64 -3.79
N VAL A 132 9.06 8.38 -3.82
CA VAL A 132 9.53 7.66 -2.63
C VAL A 132 10.92 8.18 -2.26
N LEU A 133 11.03 8.88 -1.14
CA LEU A 133 12.27 9.48 -0.64
C LEU A 133 12.47 9.13 0.83
N GLU A 134 13.69 8.78 1.20
CA GLU A 134 14.06 8.48 2.59
C GLU A 134 13.62 9.60 3.54
N GLY A 135 12.92 9.23 4.62
CA GLY A 135 12.42 10.15 5.65
C GLY A 135 11.21 10.99 5.25
N SER A 136 10.73 10.95 3.99
CA SER A 136 9.52 11.68 3.63
C SER A 136 8.26 11.03 4.23
N THR A 137 7.25 11.86 4.51
CA THR A 137 6.04 11.43 5.22
C THR A 137 4.78 11.72 4.42
N PHE A 138 3.74 10.93 4.66
CA PHE A 138 2.40 11.13 4.09
C PHE A 138 1.30 10.57 5.00
N GLN A 139 0.07 11.03 4.80
CA GLN A 139 -1.08 10.54 5.55
C GLN A 139 -1.76 9.39 4.79
N GLY A 140 -1.38 8.14 5.09
CA GLY A 140 -1.92 6.96 4.42
C GLY A 140 -3.40 6.72 4.66
N ASN A 141 -3.93 7.15 5.80
CA ASN A 141 -5.31 6.96 6.25
C ASN A 141 -6.24 8.15 5.95
N LYS A 142 -5.78 9.16 5.21
CA LYS A 142 -6.54 10.40 5.01
C LYS A 142 -7.89 10.21 4.28
N LEU A 143 -8.07 9.10 3.56
CA LEU A 143 -9.30 8.77 2.86
C LEU A 143 -10.30 7.97 3.71
N ILE A 144 -9.93 7.62 4.95
CA ILE A 144 -10.73 6.81 5.87
C ILE A 144 -11.60 7.73 6.73
N ASP A 145 -12.90 7.40 6.88
CA ASP A 145 -13.75 8.08 7.85
C ASP A 145 -13.45 7.58 9.27
N THR A 146 -12.53 8.25 9.94
CA THR A 146 -12.12 7.93 11.32
C THR A 146 -13.09 8.44 12.41
N ARG A 147 -14.30 8.90 12.02
CA ARG A 147 -15.42 9.13 12.95
C ARG A 147 -16.12 7.83 13.30
N ASP A 148 -16.05 6.86 12.40
CA ASP A 148 -16.45 5.48 12.69
C ASP A 148 -15.54 4.91 13.78
N THR A 149 -16.15 4.30 14.81
CA THR A 149 -15.44 3.74 15.98
C THR A 149 -14.48 2.64 15.59
N ASP A 150 -14.80 1.86 14.57
CA ASP A 150 -13.98 0.74 14.10
C ASP A 150 -12.65 1.22 13.47
N TYR A 151 -12.64 2.47 12.95
CA TYR A 151 -11.47 3.08 12.32
C TYR A 151 -10.87 4.26 13.10
N ALA A 152 -11.43 4.57 14.28
CA ALA A 152 -11.00 5.73 15.09
C ALA A 152 -9.51 5.69 15.45
N TYR A 153 -8.95 4.51 15.63
CA TYR A 153 -7.53 4.32 15.96
C TYR A 153 -6.58 4.69 14.80
N LEU A 154 -7.08 4.73 13.55
CA LEU A 154 -6.31 5.10 12.35
C LEU A 154 -6.16 6.63 12.16
N ARG A 155 -6.72 7.43 13.08
CA ARG A 155 -6.75 8.89 12.94
C ARG A 155 -5.36 9.51 13.04
N ASN A 156 -5.05 10.40 12.08
CA ASN A 156 -3.84 11.23 12.09
C ASN A 156 -2.52 10.44 12.07
N TRP A 157 -2.48 9.31 11.37
CA TRP A 157 -1.22 8.60 11.16
C TRP A 157 -0.41 9.28 10.06
N ASN A 158 0.86 9.53 10.35
CA ASN A 158 1.85 9.90 9.37
C ASN A 158 2.73 8.68 9.07
N TYR A 159 2.62 8.18 7.86
CA TYR A 159 3.49 7.14 7.35
C TYR A 159 4.82 7.74 6.96
N THR A 160 5.90 7.02 7.18
CA THR A 160 7.27 7.48 6.88
C THR A 160 7.99 6.44 6.03
N TYR A 161 8.65 6.88 4.97
CA TYR A 161 9.56 6.03 4.21
C TYR A 161 10.89 5.88 4.94
N GLN A 162 11.33 4.62 5.09
CA GLN A 162 12.59 4.25 5.72
C GLN A 162 13.31 3.20 4.88
N ASN A 163 14.62 3.16 4.96
CA ASN A 163 15.48 2.16 4.31
C ASN A 163 15.27 2.09 2.79
N VAL A 164 15.07 3.23 2.15
CA VAL A 164 14.85 3.31 0.71
C VAL A 164 16.09 2.85 -0.05
N GLY A 165 15.92 1.83 -0.90
CA GLY A 165 17.00 1.23 -1.70
C GLY A 165 17.82 0.17 -0.96
N ASN A 166 17.57 -0.08 0.31
CA ASN A 166 18.27 -1.10 1.09
C ASN A 166 17.72 -2.50 0.79
N SER A 167 18.48 -3.55 1.13
CA SER A 167 17.98 -4.92 1.15
C SER A 167 17.15 -5.18 2.41
N PHE A 168 16.21 -6.11 2.30
CA PHE A 168 15.36 -6.57 3.40
C PHE A 168 15.25 -8.09 3.38
N THR A 169 15.44 -8.73 4.53
CA THR A 169 15.27 -10.19 4.67
C THR A 169 14.02 -10.49 5.48
N SER A 170 13.17 -11.36 4.96
CA SER A 170 11.96 -11.84 5.60
C SER A 170 11.90 -13.37 5.55
N GLY A 171 12.01 -14.01 6.70
CA GLY A 171 12.12 -15.46 6.76
C GLY A 171 13.39 -15.96 6.07
N LEU A 172 13.24 -16.77 5.02
CA LEU A 172 14.34 -17.31 4.22
C LEU A 172 14.62 -16.51 2.94
N GLU A 173 13.78 -15.53 2.62
CA GLU A 173 13.89 -14.73 1.40
C GLU A 173 14.57 -13.39 1.68
N SER A 174 15.43 -12.97 0.76
CA SER A 174 16.09 -11.65 0.77
C SER A 174 15.71 -10.89 -0.50
N PHE A 175 15.31 -9.64 -0.30
CA PHE A 175 14.86 -8.74 -1.36
C PHE A 175 15.80 -7.54 -1.43
N ASP A 176 16.31 -7.24 -2.61
CA ASP A 176 17.11 -6.05 -2.84
C ASP A 176 16.24 -4.85 -3.21
N ASN A 177 16.80 -3.65 -3.00
CA ASN A 177 16.16 -2.39 -3.39
C ASN A 177 14.73 -2.29 -2.85
N THR A 178 14.59 -2.28 -1.53
CA THR A 178 13.31 -2.21 -0.84
C THR A 178 13.01 -0.80 -0.34
N VAL A 179 11.76 -0.58 0.07
CA VAL A 179 11.33 0.56 0.88
C VAL A 179 10.45 0.08 2.01
N THR A 180 10.72 0.54 3.22
CA THR A 180 9.86 0.35 4.37
C THR A 180 8.89 1.52 4.47
N VAL A 181 7.60 1.23 4.52
CA VAL A 181 6.55 2.16 4.93
C VAL A 181 6.27 1.90 6.40
N PHE A 182 6.78 2.77 7.25
CA PHE A 182 6.52 2.72 8.68
C PHE A 182 5.28 3.54 8.99
N GLU A 183 4.22 2.88 9.45
CA GLU A 183 2.91 3.49 9.59
C GLU A 183 2.64 3.95 11.02
N ARG A 184 2.87 3.08 12.02
CA ARG A 184 2.63 3.38 13.44
C ARG A 184 3.41 2.45 14.36
N ASP A 185 3.91 2.99 15.47
CA ASP A 185 4.37 2.27 16.65
C ASP A 185 3.91 3.02 17.90
N GLU A 186 2.90 2.49 18.57
CA GLU A 186 2.33 3.12 19.77
C GLU A 186 1.96 2.06 20.79
N THR A 187 2.39 2.26 22.03
CA THR A 187 1.99 1.48 23.19
C THR A 187 1.49 2.44 24.26
N LYS A 188 0.31 2.19 24.83
CA LYS A 188 -0.23 2.91 25.97
C LYS A 188 -0.59 1.91 27.05
N GLY A 189 -0.20 2.21 28.28
CA GLY A 189 -0.41 1.34 29.43
C GLY A 189 0.38 0.03 29.35
N ASP A 190 0.26 -0.77 30.40
CA ASP A 190 0.83 -2.11 30.51
C ASP A 190 -0.17 -2.99 31.26
N MET A 191 -0.87 -3.87 30.53
CA MET A 191 -1.91 -4.74 31.11
C MET A 191 -1.37 -5.75 32.12
N VAL A 192 -0.05 -6.02 32.13
CA VAL A 192 0.57 -6.95 33.09
C VAL A 192 0.98 -6.22 34.37
N ALA A 193 1.64 -5.07 34.23
CA ALA A 193 2.07 -4.26 35.35
C ALA A 193 0.93 -3.47 36.00
N GLN A 194 -0.11 -3.13 35.24
CA GLN A 194 -1.26 -2.31 35.66
C GLN A 194 -2.58 -2.93 35.17
N PRO A 195 -2.99 -4.09 35.73
CA PRO A 195 -4.15 -4.83 35.22
C PRO A 195 -5.50 -4.10 35.37
N ASP A 196 -5.56 -3.10 36.24
CA ASP A 196 -6.76 -2.27 36.46
C ASP A 196 -6.78 -1.02 35.56
N SER A 197 -5.86 -0.90 34.61
CA SER A 197 -5.73 0.27 33.73
C SER A 197 -5.87 -0.11 32.26
N PHE A 198 -6.39 0.82 31.47
CA PHE A 198 -6.48 0.67 30.01
C PHE A 198 -5.09 0.50 29.39
N ALA A 199 -4.99 -0.45 28.45
CA ALA A 199 -3.78 -0.63 27.66
C ALA A 199 -4.10 -0.85 26.18
N THR A 200 -3.21 -0.45 25.31
CA THR A 200 -3.32 -0.68 23.86
C THR A 200 -1.96 -0.81 23.21
N ARG A 201 -1.91 -1.58 22.14
CA ARG A 201 -0.75 -1.73 21.25
C ARG A 201 -1.20 -1.53 19.81
N THR A 202 -0.50 -0.67 19.11
CA THR A 202 -0.68 -0.45 17.67
C THR A 202 0.69 -0.45 17.01
N TYR A 203 0.93 -1.40 16.09
CA TYR A 203 2.16 -1.50 15.32
C TYR A 203 1.86 -1.88 13.89
N PHE A 204 2.25 -1.03 12.94
CA PHE A 204 2.00 -1.25 11.51
C PHE A 204 3.25 -0.88 10.70
N LYS A 205 3.67 -1.81 9.88
CA LYS A 205 4.80 -1.67 8.97
C LYS A 205 4.59 -2.52 7.72
N GLU A 206 4.91 -1.97 6.56
CA GLU A 206 4.96 -2.66 5.28
C GLU A 206 6.33 -2.48 4.63
N VAL A 207 6.78 -3.48 3.87
CA VAL A 207 8.00 -3.41 3.07
C VAL A 207 7.66 -3.78 1.64
N TYR A 208 8.06 -2.94 0.72
CA TYR A 208 7.88 -3.14 -0.71
C TYR A 208 9.24 -3.34 -1.38
N ALA A 209 9.36 -4.34 -2.24
CA ALA A 209 10.55 -4.60 -3.02
C ALA A 209 10.35 -4.18 -4.48
N TYR A 210 11.42 -3.66 -5.06
CA TYR A 210 11.44 -3.21 -6.45
C TYR A 210 11.11 -4.36 -7.41
N ASN A 211 10.19 -4.13 -8.37
CA ASN A 211 9.64 -5.09 -9.33
C ASN A 211 8.84 -6.26 -8.75
N ILE A 212 8.64 -6.33 -7.43
CA ILE A 212 7.90 -7.41 -6.78
C ILE A 212 6.61 -6.88 -6.15
N GLY A 213 6.68 -5.79 -5.40
CA GLY A 213 5.55 -5.25 -4.66
C GLY A 213 5.70 -5.47 -3.16
N LEU A 214 4.58 -5.63 -2.45
CA LEU A 214 4.57 -5.89 -1.01
C LEU A 214 5.26 -7.24 -0.71
N VAL A 215 6.34 -7.23 0.08
CA VAL A 215 7.08 -8.45 0.46
C VAL A 215 6.98 -8.77 1.94
N TYR A 216 6.60 -7.79 2.74
CA TYR A 216 6.37 -7.96 4.18
C TYR A 216 5.29 -7.01 4.66
N SER A 217 4.42 -7.49 5.53
CA SER A 217 3.48 -6.66 6.29
C SER A 217 3.39 -7.19 7.71
N GLN A 218 3.38 -6.28 8.68
CA GLN A 218 3.07 -6.58 10.07
C GLN A 218 2.06 -5.57 10.56
N GLN A 219 0.92 -6.06 11.02
CA GLN A 219 -0.19 -5.28 11.53
C GLN A 219 -0.63 -5.85 12.86
N THR A 220 -0.49 -5.08 13.92
CA THR A 220 -0.92 -5.46 15.27
C THR A 220 -1.74 -4.32 15.83
N HIS A 221 -2.96 -4.59 16.21
CA HIS A 221 -3.80 -3.68 16.98
C HIS A 221 -4.60 -4.44 18.00
N TRP A 222 -4.44 -4.10 19.28
CA TRP A 222 -5.27 -4.61 20.34
C TRP A 222 -5.50 -3.55 21.41
N THR A 223 -6.62 -3.67 22.09
CA THR A 223 -7.03 -2.89 23.24
C THR A 223 -7.33 -3.81 24.42
N TYR A 224 -7.06 -3.33 25.62
CA TYR A 224 -7.44 -3.93 26.88
C TYR A 224 -8.13 -2.87 27.72
N ASP A 225 -9.37 -3.13 28.13
CA ASP A 225 -10.13 -2.25 29.03
C ASP A 225 -10.73 -3.07 30.16
N PRO A 226 -10.16 -2.98 31.39
CA PRO A 226 -10.59 -3.78 32.52
C PRO A 226 -12.02 -3.48 32.98
N ASN A 227 -12.61 -2.34 32.57
CA ASN A 227 -14.01 -2.02 32.89
C ASN A 227 -15.01 -2.84 32.05
N PHE A 228 -14.56 -3.40 30.91
CA PHE A 228 -15.40 -4.19 29.99
C PHE A 228 -15.03 -5.67 29.99
N ALA A 229 -13.73 -5.99 30.05
CA ALA A 229 -13.24 -7.36 29.98
C ALA A 229 -11.85 -7.51 30.62
N THR A 230 -11.57 -8.71 31.11
CA THR A 230 -10.26 -9.04 31.72
C THR A 230 -9.21 -9.48 30.68
N CYS A 231 -9.55 -9.42 29.39
CA CYS A 231 -8.72 -9.87 28.30
C CYS A 231 -8.65 -8.82 27.19
N LYS A 232 -7.59 -8.87 26.41
CA LYS A 232 -7.42 -7.99 25.24
C LYS A 232 -8.32 -8.41 24.07
N LYS A 233 -8.71 -7.41 23.26
CA LYS A 233 -9.44 -7.55 22.00
C LYS A 233 -8.62 -6.98 20.86
N GLY A 234 -8.54 -7.67 19.75
CA GLY A 234 -7.85 -7.18 18.57
C GLY A 234 -7.19 -8.28 17.78
N TYR A 235 -6.16 -7.93 17.02
CA TYR A 235 -5.51 -8.85 16.10
C TYR A 235 -4.01 -8.56 15.94
N SER A 236 -3.30 -9.56 15.44
CA SER A 236 -1.96 -9.43 14.87
C SER A 236 -1.90 -10.26 13.58
N VAL A 237 -1.38 -9.69 12.52
CA VAL A 237 -1.18 -10.37 11.23
C VAL A 237 0.22 -10.05 10.74
N ILE A 238 0.99 -11.10 10.42
CA ILE A 238 2.29 -10.99 9.78
C ILE A 238 2.21 -11.71 8.44
N MET A 239 2.60 -11.03 7.37
CA MET A 239 2.67 -11.57 6.02
C MET A 239 4.12 -11.52 5.55
N GLN A 240 4.63 -12.65 5.03
CA GLN A 240 5.99 -12.79 4.52
C GLN A 240 5.95 -13.39 3.13
N ALA A 241 6.45 -12.67 2.12
CA ALA A 241 6.50 -13.19 0.76
C ALA A 241 7.40 -14.42 0.68
N VAL A 242 6.95 -15.44 -0.06
CA VAL A 242 7.63 -16.73 -0.25
C VAL A 242 7.65 -17.18 -1.71
N ASP A 243 6.88 -16.55 -2.59
CA ASP A 243 6.83 -16.85 -4.01
C ASP A 243 6.25 -15.67 -4.78
N HIS A 244 6.79 -15.37 -5.95
CA HIS A 244 6.33 -14.27 -6.81
C HIS A 244 6.79 -14.47 -8.26
N ASN A 245 6.22 -13.71 -9.23
CA ASN A 245 6.66 -13.70 -10.63
C ASN A 245 6.99 -12.30 -11.14
#